data_f2b1780b292195a0db22289f0b63b401
#
_entry.id   f2b1780b292195a0db22289f0b63b401
#
_cell.length_a   1.000
_cell.length_b   1.000
_cell.length_c   1.000
_cell.angle_alpha   90.00
_cell.angle_beta   90.00
_cell.angle_gamma   90.00
#
_symmetry.space_group_name_H-M   'P 1'
#
loop_
_entity.id
_entity.type
_entity.pdbx_description
1 polymer ?
#
loop_
_entity_poly.entity_id
_entity_poly.type
_entity_poly.pdbx_seq_one_letter_code
_entity_poly.pdbx_strand_id
1 'polypeptide(L)'
;KANYAISHGHLSKAYLKEAAAYLHNMDSIYRIHPEKFYCFHLKYTTAAYYRAMGNWNRMYWNKALQLYEELRQEYTVNKQSAYYRWITQETIYLYKIQGKSMAACLLYQELYSTVDTLTAEGYVRQINILRAKYQIDQMEIASREEHNKFITGILTGSILLVFIFIIITIMLRKQRQEIALSTQKLEHLRTNAENATSAKSIFLSNMSHEIRTPLNALSGFS
;
A
#
# COMPACT_ATOMS: atom_id res chain seq x y z
N LYS A 1 7.05 -44.53 -0.98
CA LYS A 1 5.62 -44.18 -0.92
C LYS A 1 5.43 -42.68 -0.55
N ALA A 2 6.08 -42.16 0.53
CA ALA A 2 5.95 -40.75 0.90
C ALA A 2 6.27 -39.80 -0.27
N ASN A 3 7.40 -40.00 -0.97
CA ASN A 3 7.79 -39.15 -2.10
C ASN A 3 6.78 -39.20 -3.28
N TYR A 4 6.15 -40.34 -3.52
CA TYR A 4 5.09 -40.45 -4.49
C TYR A 4 3.87 -39.63 -4.11
N ALA A 5 3.41 -39.74 -2.88
CA ALA A 5 2.27 -38.97 -2.37
C ALA A 5 2.58 -37.45 -2.35
N ILE A 6 3.81 -37.05 -2.00
CA ILE A 6 4.25 -35.64 -2.03
C ILE A 6 4.26 -35.10 -3.46
N SER A 7 4.80 -35.86 -4.44
CA SER A 7 4.86 -35.42 -5.83
C SER A 7 3.47 -35.23 -6.48
N HIS A 8 2.45 -35.94 -6.00
CA HIS A 8 1.07 -35.82 -6.45
C HIS A 8 0.21 -34.88 -5.56
N GLY A 9 0.79 -34.32 -4.51
CA GLY A 9 0.10 -33.41 -3.58
C GLY A 9 -0.47 -32.14 -4.23
N HIS A 10 0.03 -31.73 -5.40
CA HIS A 10 -0.52 -30.62 -6.16
C HIS A 10 -1.86 -30.96 -6.83
N LEU A 11 -2.15 -32.24 -7.06
CA LEU A 11 -3.40 -32.70 -7.68
C LEU A 11 -4.54 -32.81 -6.68
N SER A 12 -4.25 -33.21 -5.43
CA SER A 12 -5.27 -33.36 -4.40
C SER A 12 -4.68 -33.32 -2.99
N LYS A 13 -5.42 -32.71 -2.06
CA LYS A 13 -5.10 -32.74 -0.62
C LYS A 13 -5.09 -34.13 -0.02
N ALA A 14 -5.77 -35.11 -0.66
CA ALA A 14 -5.76 -36.51 -0.22
C ALA A 14 -4.36 -37.10 -0.23
N TYR A 15 -3.57 -36.83 -1.27
CA TYR A 15 -2.17 -37.27 -1.35
C TYR A 15 -1.32 -36.65 -0.24
N LEU A 16 -1.57 -35.41 0.14
CA LEU A 16 -0.84 -34.76 1.23
C LEU A 16 -1.20 -35.37 2.59
N LYS A 17 -2.46 -35.78 2.78
CA LYS A 17 -2.87 -36.51 3.98
C LYS A 17 -2.20 -37.87 4.08
N GLU A 18 -2.10 -38.57 2.96
CA GLU A 18 -1.37 -39.85 2.88
C GLU A 18 0.13 -39.64 3.14
N ALA A 19 0.74 -38.60 2.56
CA ALA A 19 2.13 -38.23 2.81
C ALA A 19 2.41 -37.97 4.29
N ALA A 20 1.51 -37.25 4.98
CA ALA A 20 1.62 -37.00 6.42
C ALA A 20 1.65 -38.27 7.25
N ALA A 21 0.82 -39.28 6.90
CA ALA A 21 0.84 -40.60 7.56
C ALA A 21 2.18 -41.32 7.36
N TYR A 22 2.74 -41.28 6.15
CA TYR A 22 4.07 -41.86 5.90
C TYR A 22 5.20 -41.11 6.66
N LEU A 23 5.11 -39.79 6.79
CA LEU A 23 6.09 -39.02 7.57
C LEU A 23 6.03 -39.40 9.05
N HIS A 24 4.84 -39.58 9.61
CA HIS A 24 4.68 -40.04 10.99
C HIS A 24 5.33 -41.41 11.21
N ASN A 25 5.14 -42.33 10.26
CA ASN A 25 5.81 -43.64 10.33
C ASN A 25 7.33 -43.53 10.21
N MET A 26 7.85 -42.62 9.37
CA MET A 26 9.30 -42.35 9.26
C MET A 26 9.86 -41.77 10.57
N ASP A 27 9.15 -40.87 11.23
CA ASP A 27 9.54 -40.32 12.54
C ASP A 27 9.62 -41.43 13.60
N SER A 28 8.64 -42.36 13.61
CA SER A 28 8.63 -43.51 14.52
C SER A 28 9.86 -44.42 14.30
N ILE A 29 10.25 -44.67 13.03
CA ILE A 29 11.45 -45.47 12.71
C ILE A 29 12.71 -44.73 13.16
N TYR A 30 12.80 -43.43 12.93
CA TYR A 30 13.95 -42.61 13.33
C TYR A 30 14.15 -42.63 14.86
N ARG A 31 13.09 -42.60 15.64
CA ARG A 31 13.18 -42.69 17.12
C ARG A 31 13.79 -43.99 17.61
N ILE A 32 13.58 -45.07 16.85
CA ILE A 32 14.17 -46.39 17.15
C ILE A 32 15.61 -46.49 16.67
N HIS A 33 15.90 -45.90 15.50
CA HIS A 33 17.21 -45.95 14.82
C HIS A 33 17.69 -44.53 14.49
N PRO A 34 18.25 -43.76 15.45
CA PRO A 34 18.63 -42.34 15.26
C PRO A 34 19.93 -42.19 14.48
N GLU A 35 20.06 -42.86 13.34
CA GLU A 35 21.22 -42.75 12.48
C GLU A 35 21.14 -41.50 11.60
N LYS A 36 22.33 -40.97 11.26
CA LYS A 36 22.44 -39.75 10.41
C LYS A 36 21.72 -39.88 9.07
N PHE A 37 21.73 -41.08 8.47
CA PHE A 37 21.04 -41.39 7.23
C PHE A 37 19.51 -41.21 7.36
N TYR A 38 18.90 -41.80 8.38
CA TYR A 38 17.45 -41.66 8.62
C TYR A 38 17.06 -40.23 8.97
N CYS A 39 17.90 -39.52 9.74
CA CYS A 39 17.69 -38.12 10.07
C CYS A 39 17.62 -37.25 8.82
N PHE A 40 18.57 -37.43 7.89
CA PHE A 40 18.57 -36.72 6.61
C PHE A 40 17.28 -36.97 5.83
N HIS A 41 16.92 -38.23 5.63
CA HIS A 41 15.73 -38.61 4.85
C HIS A 41 14.44 -38.10 5.49
N LEU A 42 14.32 -38.12 6.80
CA LEU A 42 13.16 -37.58 7.52
C LEU A 42 13.05 -36.07 7.33
N LYS A 43 14.12 -35.32 7.60
CA LYS A 43 14.16 -33.86 7.43
C LYS A 43 13.89 -33.46 5.97
N TYR A 44 14.56 -34.11 5.01
CA TYR A 44 14.40 -33.82 3.59
C TYR A 44 12.97 -34.09 3.09
N THR A 45 12.39 -35.24 3.47
CA THR A 45 11.04 -35.60 3.07
C THR A 45 9.99 -34.68 3.73
N THR A 46 10.24 -34.27 4.98
CA THR A 46 9.40 -33.29 5.68
C THR A 46 9.45 -31.91 4.99
N ALA A 47 10.62 -31.48 4.57
CA ALA A 47 10.77 -30.24 3.79
C ALA A 47 10.05 -30.32 2.45
N ALA A 48 10.18 -31.45 1.73
CA ALA A 48 9.46 -31.70 0.48
C ALA A 48 7.94 -31.70 0.67
N TYR A 49 7.46 -32.27 1.77
CA TYR A 49 6.04 -32.23 2.16
C TYR A 49 5.56 -30.79 2.38
N TYR A 50 6.28 -29.98 3.16
CA TYR A 50 5.93 -28.58 3.33
C TYR A 50 6.01 -27.78 2.03
N ARG A 51 6.95 -28.10 1.14
CA ARG A 51 7.01 -27.49 -0.19
C ARG A 51 5.72 -27.78 -0.98
N ALA A 52 5.23 -29.01 -0.99
CA ALA A 52 3.99 -29.38 -1.64
C ALA A 52 2.75 -28.72 -0.99
N MET A 53 2.72 -28.65 0.34
CA MET A 53 1.68 -27.92 1.09
C MET A 53 1.67 -26.42 0.76
N GLY A 54 2.80 -25.84 0.40
CA GLY A 54 2.95 -24.44 0.01
C GLY A 54 2.12 -24.06 -1.21
N ASN A 55 1.79 -25.00 -2.10
CA ASN A 55 0.89 -24.76 -3.23
C ASN A 55 -0.55 -24.44 -2.80
N TRP A 56 -0.94 -24.87 -1.60
CA TRP A 56 -2.26 -24.63 -1.02
C TRP A 56 -2.25 -23.47 0.00
N ASN A 57 -1.12 -23.31 0.73
CA ASN A 57 -0.91 -22.22 1.67
C ASN A 57 0.58 -21.82 1.68
N ARG A 58 0.87 -20.64 1.17
CA ARG A 58 2.23 -20.10 0.99
C ARG A 58 3.08 -20.07 2.26
N MET A 59 2.47 -20.04 3.44
CA MET A 59 3.19 -20.06 4.71
C MET A 59 4.05 -21.32 4.86
N TYR A 60 3.65 -22.45 4.26
CA TYR A 60 4.43 -23.69 4.31
C TYR A 60 5.71 -23.64 3.48
N TRP A 61 5.81 -22.77 2.45
CA TRP A 61 7.07 -22.57 1.74
C TRP A 61 8.18 -22.04 2.64
N ASN A 62 7.85 -21.18 3.62
CA ASN A 62 8.86 -20.69 4.58
C ASN A 62 9.33 -21.81 5.51
N LYS A 63 8.43 -22.71 5.95
CA LYS A 63 8.81 -23.89 6.73
C LYS A 63 9.69 -24.86 5.95
N ALA A 64 9.36 -25.08 4.68
CA ALA A 64 10.19 -25.90 3.79
C ALA A 64 11.58 -25.29 3.60
N LEU A 65 11.64 -23.97 3.36
CA LEU A 65 12.88 -23.24 3.16
C LEU A 65 13.77 -23.34 4.38
N GLN A 66 13.23 -23.16 5.58
CA GLN A 66 13.98 -23.26 6.83
C GLN A 66 14.63 -24.66 6.96
N LEU A 67 13.88 -25.74 6.76
CA LEU A 67 14.41 -27.10 6.84
C LEU A 67 15.48 -27.39 5.77
N TYR A 68 15.30 -26.88 4.55
CA TYR A 68 16.33 -27.04 3.52
C TYR A 68 17.58 -26.23 3.83
N GLU A 69 17.48 -25.03 4.39
CA GLU A 69 18.64 -24.24 4.84
C GLU A 69 19.38 -24.92 5.98
N GLU A 70 18.67 -25.48 6.97
CA GLU A 70 19.27 -26.27 8.05
C GLU A 70 20.04 -27.48 7.50
N LEU A 71 19.41 -28.24 6.60
CA LEU A 71 20.07 -29.36 5.92
C LEU A 71 21.27 -28.92 5.09
N ARG A 72 21.16 -27.83 4.36
CA ARG A 72 22.25 -27.28 3.55
C ARG A 72 23.46 -26.92 4.41
N GLN A 73 23.24 -26.30 5.58
CA GLN A 73 24.30 -26.01 6.54
C GLN A 73 24.97 -27.27 7.07
N GLU A 74 24.20 -28.31 7.42
CA GLU A 74 24.75 -29.60 7.89
C GLU A 74 25.65 -30.28 6.83
N TYR A 75 25.37 -30.10 5.53
CA TYR A 75 26.08 -30.72 4.41
C TYR A 75 27.09 -29.81 3.71
N THR A 76 27.34 -28.59 4.23
CA THR A 76 28.30 -27.61 3.64
C THR A 76 29.74 -28.13 3.59
N VAL A 77 30.12 -29.04 4.49
CA VAL A 77 31.46 -29.62 4.57
C VAL A 77 31.82 -30.41 3.31
N ASN A 78 30.82 -31.03 2.65
CA ASN A 78 31.03 -31.74 1.40
C ASN A 78 30.07 -31.24 0.32
N LYS A 79 30.40 -30.08 -0.28
CA LYS A 79 29.61 -29.44 -1.36
C LYS A 79 29.53 -30.26 -2.65
N GLN A 80 30.45 -31.22 -2.86
CA GLN A 80 30.40 -32.12 -4.02
C GLN A 80 29.44 -33.28 -3.82
N SER A 81 28.91 -33.49 -2.61
CA SER A 81 27.96 -34.57 -2.35
C SER A 81 26.65 -34.40 -3.13
N ALA A 82 26.06 -35.53 -3.56
CA ALA A 82 24.75 -35.50 -4.20
C ALA A 82 23.68 -34.88 -3.26
N TYR A 83 23.78 -35.12 -1.96
CA TYR A 83 22.84 -34.57 -0.97
C TYR A 83 22.87 -33.03 -0.93
N TYR A 84 24.07 -32.42 -0.89
CA TYR A 84 24.22 -30.98 -0.93
C TYR A 84 23.61 -30.38 -2.20
N ARG A 85 23.86 -31.01 -3.36
CA ARG A 85 23.31 -30.56 -4.65
C ARG A 85 21.78 -30.62 -4.66
N TRP A 86 21.19 -31.73 -4.22
CA TRP A 86 19.72 -31.87 -4.17
C TRP A 86 19.07 -30.86 -3.25
N ILE A 87 19.61 -30.68 -2.03
CA ILE A 87 19.08 -29.68 -1.08
C ILE A 87 19.16 -28.28 -1.68
N THR A 88 20.31 -27.94 -2.27
CA THR A 88 20.53 -26.59 -2.85
C THR A 88 19.59 -26.35 -4.04
N GLN A 89 19.34 -27.36 -4.88
CA GLN A 89 18.36 -27.26 -5.99
C GLN A 89 16.94 -27.01 -5.48
N GLU A 90 16.52 -27.69 -4.42
CA GLU A 90 15.21 -27.48 -3.80
C GLU A 90 15.10 -26.08 -3.16
N THR A 91 16.16 -25.62 -2.53
CA THR A 91 16.23 -24.26 -1.97
C THR A 91 16.12 -23.20 -3.08
N ILE A 92 16.84 -23.37 -4.18
CA ILE A 92 16.74 -22.50 -5.37
C ILE A 92 15.32 -22.49 -5.93
N TYR A 93 14.68 -23.65 -6.04
CA TYR A 93 13.29 -23.74 -6.50
C TYR A 93 12.35 -22.90 -5.62
N LEU A 94 12.47 -23.01 -4.29
CA LEU A 94 11.67 -22.22 -3.36
C LEU A 94 11.93 -20.71 -3.47
N TYR A 95 13.18 -20.28 -3.62
CA TYR A 95 13.49 -18.87 -3.86
C TYR A 95 12.89 -18.36 -5.18
N LYS A 96 12.89 -19.18 -6.24
CA LYS A 96 12.29 -18.81 -7.53
C LYS A 96 10.78 -18.57 -7.41
N ILE A 97 10.04 -19.48 -6.76
CA ILE A 97 8.58 -19.33 -6.60
C ILE A 97 8.20 -18.22 -5.62
N GLN A 98 9.10 -17.86 -4.69
CA GLN A 98 8.92 -16.71 -3.79
C GLN A 98 9.35 -15.37 -4.41
N GLY A 99 9.85 -15.36 -5.65
CA GLY A 99 10.34 -14.15 -6.30
C GLY A 99 11.71 -13.66 -5.82
N LYS A 100 12.42 -14.43 -4.99
CA LYS A 100 13.75 -14.07 -4.47
C LYS A 100 14.86 -14.38 -5.49
N SER A 101 14.80 -13.74 -6.66
CA SER A 101 15.66 -14.05 -7.81
C SER A 101 17.15 -13.91 -7.50
N MET A 102 17.54 -12.90 -6.69
CA MET A 102 18.95 -12.69 -6.33
C MET A 102 19.48 -13.84 -5.46
N ALA A 103 18.73 -14.28 -4.45
CA ALA A 103 19.13 -15.41 -3.59
C ALA A 103 19.26 -16.70 -4.41
N ALA A 104 18.32 -16.97 -5.31
CA ALA A 104 18.42 -18.09 -6.23
C ALA A 104 19.65 -18.01 -7.15
N CYS A 105 19.98 -16.80 -7.65
CA CYS A 105 21.16 -16.57 -8.47
C CYS A 105 22.46 -16.89 -7.72
N LEU A 106 22.59 -16.44 -6.46
CA LEU A 106 23.78 -16.73 -5.64
C LEU A 106 23.97 -18.22 -5.41
N LEU A 107 22.88 -18.95 -5.13
CA LEU A 107 22.95 -20.41 -4.95
C LEU A 107 23.29 -21.14 -6.26
N TYR A 108 22.81 -20.68 -7.42
CA TYR A 108 23.25 -21.23 -8.70
C TYR A 108 24.74 -20.99 -8.95
N GLN A 109 25.28 -19.84 -8.58
CA GLN A 109 26.73 -19.56 -8.67
C GLN A 109 27.54 -20.49 -7.76
N GLU A 110 27.02 -20.76 -6.55
CA GLU A 110 27.67 -21.72 -5.64
C GLU A 110 27.67 -23.15 -6.24
N LEU A 111 26.53 -23.60 -6.78
CA LEU A 111 26.45 -24.90 -7.45
C LEU A 111 27.37 -24.99 -8.67
N TYR A 112 27.50 -23.91 -9.45
CA TYR A 112 28.37 -23.86 -10.64
C TYR A 112 29.79 -24.27 -10.31
N SER A 113 30.32 -23.85 -9.15
CA SER A 113 31.68 -24.18 -8.71
C SER A 113 31.88 -25.66 -8.31
N THR A 114 30.77 -26.44 -8.20
CA THR A 114 30.79 -27.82 -7.70
C THR A 114 30.50 -28.89 -8.76
N VAL A 115 30.25 -28.49 -10.01
CA VAL A 115 29.78 -29.41 -11.07
C VAL A 115 30.71 -29.42 -12.28
N ASP A 116 30.64 -30.51 -13.05
CA ASP A 116 31.39 -30.68 -14.30
C ASP A 116 30.94 -29.70 -15.40
N THR A 117 31.82 -29.44 -16.36
CA THR A 117 31.67 -28.42 -17.42
C THR A 117 30.35 -28.49 -18.19
N LEU A 118 29.86 -29.68 -18.53
CA LEU A 118 28.58 -29.87 -19.29
C LEU A 118 27.34 -29.39 -18.51
N THR A 119 27.36 -29.58 -17.18
CA THR A 119 26.26 -29.13 -16.31
C THR A 119 26.39 -27.64 -15.98
N ALA A 120 27.62 -27.12 -16.00
CA ALA A 120 27.96 -25.73 -15.74
C ALA A 120 27.30 -24.76 -16.72
N GLU A 121 27.23 -25.07 -18.02
CA GLU A 121 26.57 -24.23 -19.02
C GLU A 121 25.07 -24.02 -18.72
N GLY A 122 24.40 -25.07 -18.24
CA GLY A 122 23.00 -24.98 -17.80
C GLY A 122 22.82 -23.99 -16.63
N TYR A 123 23.73 -24.01 -15.67
CA TYR A 123 23.69 -23.08 -14.53
C TYR A 123 24.02 -21.64 -14.94
N VAL A 124 24.98 -21.42 -15.84
CA VAL A 124 25.27 -20.07 -16.39
C VAL A 124 24.03 -19.47 -17.04
N ARG A 125 23.30 -20.27 -17.85
CA ARG A 125 22.05 -19.81 -18.47
C ARG A 125 21.02 -19.39 -17.41
N GLN A 126 20.81 -20.22 -16.37
CA GLN A 126 19.87 -19.90 -15.30
C GLN A 126 20.28 -18.66 -14.50
N ILE A 127 21.59 -18.49 -14.23
CA ILE A 127 22.14 -17.31 -13.57
C ILE A 127 21.80 -16.04 -14.38
N ASN A 128 22.02 -16.08 -15.70
CA ASN A 128 21.77 -14.92 -16.56
C ASN A 128 20.28 -14.57 -16.63
N ILE A 129 19.40 -15.58 -16.72
CA ILE A 129 17.95 -15.38 -16.70
C ILE A 129 17.51 -14.73 -15.37
N LEU A 130 18.02 -15.22 -14.24
CA LEU A 130 17.67 -14.70 -12.92
C LEU A 130 18.19 -13.28 -12.70
N ARG A 131 19.39 -12.96 -13.20
CA ARG A 131 19.93 -11.59 -13.13
C ARG A 131 19.07 -10.62 -13.96
N ALA A 132 18.72 -11.01 -15.19
CA ALA A 132 17.84 -10.21 -16.03
C ALA A 132 16.48 -9.98 -15.36
N LYS A 133 15.87 -11.01 -14.80
CA LYS A 133 14.61 -10.90 -14.08
C LYS A 133 14.74 -9.98 -12.86
N TYR A 134 15.79 -10.13 -12.06
CA TYR A 134 16.03 -9.25 -10.92
C TYR A 134 16.18 -7.79 -11.31
N GLN A 135 16.90 -7.50 -12.41
CA GLN A 135 17.03 -6.13 -12.92
C GLN A 135 15.68 -5.55 -13.35
N ILE A 136 14.85 -6.34 -14.05
CA ILE A 136 13.50 -5.94 -14.44
C ILE A 136 12.64 -5.64 -13.20
N ASP A 137 12.65 -6.54 -12.21
CA ASP A 137 11.92 -6.36 -10.96
C ASP A 137 12.35 -5.07 -10.22
N GLN A 138 13.67 -4.75 -10.18
CA GLN A 138 14.18 -3.53 -9.58
C GLN A 138 13.74 -2.27 -10.34
N MET A 139 13.76 -2.31 -11.67
CA MET A 139 13.29 -1.19 -12.51
C MET A 139 11.79 -0.95 -12.32
N GLU A 140 10.99 -2.03 -12.22
CA GLU A 140 9.56 -1.93 -11.98
C GLU A 140 9.25 -1.32 -10.59
N ILE A 141 9.98 -1.74 -9.54
CA ILE A 141 9.84 -1.18 -8.20
C ILE A 141 10.19 0.32 -8.20
N ALA A 142 11.31 0.70 -8.79
CA ALA A 142 11.72 2.10 -8.90
C ALA A 142 10.68 2.96 -9.64
N SER A 143 10.15 2.46 -10.77
CA SER A 143 9.10 3.14 -11.54
C SER A 143 7.81 3.30 -10.72
N ARG A 144 7.40 2.27 -9.97
CA ARG A 144 6.22 2.36 -9.09
C ARG A 144 6.42 3.36 -7.94
N GLU A 145 7.62 3.45 -7.37
CA GLU A 145 7.93 4.43 -6.33
C GLU A 145 7.85 5.88 -6.86
N GLU A 146 8.38 6.15 -8.05
CA GLU A 146 8.27 7.45 -8.69
C GLU A 146 6.81 7.81 -8.99
N HIS A 147 6.05 6.86 -9.52
CA HIS A 147 4.62 7.07 -9.80
C HIS A 147 3.82 7.35 -8.52
N ASN A 148 4.09 6.63 -7.44
CA ASN A 148 3.47 6.87 -6.14
C ASN A 148 3.81 8.24 -5.57
N LYS A 149 5.06 8.72 -5.68
CA LYS A 149 5.47 10.07 -5.27
C LYS A 149 4.70 11.13 -6.06
N PHE A 150 4.54 10.93 -7.37
CA PHE A 150 3.78 11.84 -8.23
C PHE A 150 2.29 11.90 -7.83
N ILE A 151 1.64 10.76 -7.64
CA ILE A 151 0.24 10.69 -7.18
C ILE A 151 0.08 11.37 -5.81
N THR A 152 0.98 11.09 -4.86
CA THR A 152 0.95 11.71 -3.53
C THR A 152 1.12 13.22 -3.63
N GLY A 153 1.99 13.71 -4.52
CA GLY A 153 2.16 15.14 -4.78
C GLY A 153 0.88 15.81 -5.32
N ILE A 154 0.18 15.17 -6.27
CA ILE A 154 -1.10 15.67 -6.79
C ILE A 154 -2.17 15.70 -5.69
N LEU A 155 -2.28 14.63 -4.89
CA LEU A 155 -3.26 14.56 -3.82
C LEU A 155 -3.02 15.65 -2.75
N THR A 156 -1.78 15.84 -2.31
CA THR A 156 -1.45 16.89 -1.35
C THR A 156 -1.69 18.29 -1.92
N GLY A 157 -1.33 18.52 -3.17
CA GLY A 157 -1.61 19.79 -3.88
C GLY A 157 -3.11 20.08 -4.00
N SER A 158 -3.93 19.10 -4.33
CA SER A 158 -5.37 19.25 -4.43
C SER A 158 -6.03 19.56 -3.09
N ILE A 159 -5.57 18.93 -2.00
CA ILE A 159 -6.05 19.22 -0.64
C ILE A 159 -5.75 20.67 -0.25
N LEU A 160 -4.53 21.15 -0.55
CA LEU A 160 -4.17 22.56 -0.28
C LEU A 160 -5.04 23.54 -1.06
N LEU A 161 -5.32 23.27 -2.32
CA LEU A 161 -6.21 24.11 -3.13
C LEU A 161 -7.64 24.18 -2.55
N VAL A 162 -8.19 23.05 -2.12
CA VAL A 162 -9.50 23.00 -1.47
C VAL A 162 -9.48 23.84 -0.19
N PHE A 163 -8.41 23.76 0.60
CA PHE A 163 -8.27 24.53 1.85
C PHE A 163 -8.24 26.04 1.59
N ILE A 164 -7.48 26.46 0.59
CA ILE A 164 -7.41 27.86 0.15
C ILE A 164 -8.80 28.34 -0.32
N PHE A 165 -9.50 27.53 -1.11
CA PHE A 165 -10.85 27.85 -1.58
C PHE A 165 -11.85 28.04 -0.43
N ILE A 166 -11.78 27.20 0.60
CA ILE A 166 -12.61 27.33 1.81
C ILE A 166 -12.31 28.65 2.53
N ILE A 167 -11.03 29.00 2.71
CA ILE A 167 -10.63 30.26 3.36
C ILE A 167 -11.17 31.47 2.58
N ILE A 168 -11.00 31.49 1.26
CA ILE A 168 -11.50 32.55 0.40
C ILE A 168 -13.03 32.68 0.52
N THR A 169 -13.73 31.56 0.51
CA THR A 169 -15.20 31.54 0.65
C THR A 169 -15.66 32.12 1.98
N ILE A 170 -14.97 31.80 3.08
CA ILE A 170 -15.27 32.34 4.41
C ILE A 170 -15.02 33.84 4.42
N MET A 171 -13.90 34.30 3.87
CA MET A 171 -13.58 35.75 3.82
C MET A 171 -14.63 36.51 2.99
N LEU A 172 -15.02 36.02 1.83
CA LEU A 172 -16.03 36.64 0.99
C LEU A 172 -17.40 36.70 1.68
N ARG A 173 -17.79 35.63 2.40
CA ARG A 173 -19.03 35.64 3.19
C ARG A 173 -19.01 36.69 4.27
N LYS A 174 -17.88 36.84 4.99
CA LYS A 174 -17.73 37.89 6.04
C LYS A 174 -17.81 39.27 5.43
N GLN A 175 -17.14 39.56 4.33
CA GLN A 175 -17.23 40.87 3.66
C GLN A 175 -18.66 41.19 3.18
N ARG A 176 -19.37 40.20 2.61
CA ARG A 176 -20.79 40.40 2.22
C ARG A 176 -21.69 40.73 3.38
N GLN A 177 -21.48 40.10 4.54
CA GLN A 177 -22.23 40.44 5.77
C GLN A 177 -21.96 41.85 6.25
N GLU A 178 -20.69 42.28 6.26
CA GLU A 178 -20.31 43.65 6.65
C GLU A 178 -20.92 44.69 5.70
N ILE A 179 -20.90 44.45 4.39
CA ILE A 179 -21.53 45.33 3.39
C ILE A 179 -23.04 45.39 3.61
N ALA A 180 -23.69 44.24 3.81
CA ALA A 180 -25.15 44.20 4.04
C ALA A 180 -25.56 44.98 5.28
N LEU A 181 -24.82 44.86 6.41
CA LEU A 181 -25.05 45.61 7.62
C LEU A 181 -24.83 47.11 7.42
N SER A 182 -23.79 47.50 6.69
CA SER A 182 -23.51 48.91 6.38
C SER A 182 -24.59 49.52 5.48
N THR A 183 -25.07 48.78 4.48
CA THR A 183 -26.16 49.22 3.60
C THR A 183 -27.47 49.39 4.37
N GLN A 184 -27.81 48.48 5.25
CA GLN A 184 -28.99 48.60 6.12
C GLN A 184 -28.92 49.81 7.05
N LYS A 185 -27.74 50.08 7.62
CA LYS A 185 -27.51 51.25 8.46
C LYS A 185 -27.66 52.56 7.67
N LEU A 186 -27.11 52.61 6.45
CA LEU A 186 -27.25 53.77 5.57
C LEU A 186 -28.73 54.03 5.18
N GLU A 187 -29.47 52.96 4.87
CA GLU A 187 -30.91 53.07 4.54
C GLU A 187 -31.75 53.63 5.73
N HIS A 188 -31.44 53.15 6.93
CA HIS A 188 -32.08 53.67 8.15
C HIS A 188 -31.75 55.15 8.39
N LEU A 189 -30.50 55.57 8.19
CA LEU A 189 -30.12 56.99 8.32
C LEU A 189 -30.77 57.83 7.24
N ARG A 190 -30.87 57.36 6.01
CA ARG A 190 -31.56 58.06 4.92
C ARG A 190 -33.05 58.25 5.19
N THR A 191 -33.75 57.20 5.62
CA THR A 191 -35.17 57.33 5.99
C THR A 191 -35.41 58.29 7.13
N ASN A 192 -34.53 58.31 8.14
CA ASN A 192 -34.63 59.28 9.23
C ASN A 192 -34.41 60.72 8.72
N ALA A 193 -33.45 60.94 7.82
CA ALA A 193 -33.18 62.26 7.25
C ALA A 193 -34.36 62.74 6.35
N GLU A 194 -34.94 61.84 5.54
CA GLU A 194 -36.10 62.11 4.73
C GLU A 194 -37.32 62.46 5.58
N ASN A 195 -37.58 61.71 6.65
CA ASN A 195 -38.65 62.01 7.61
C ASN A 195 -38.45 63.35 8.32
N ALA A 196 -37.22 63.66 8.74
CA ALA A 196 -36.92 64.97 9.38
C ALA A 196 -37.11 66.13 8.40
N THR A 197 -36.74 65.96 7.12
CA THR A 197 -36.94 66.94 6.05
C THR A 197 -38.41 67.16 5.76
N SER A 198 -39.21 66.09 5.67
CA SER A 198 -40.66 66.14 5.50
C SER A 198 -41.33 66.84 6.70
N ALA A 199 -40.99 66.51 7.92
CA ALA A 199 -41.52 67.17 9.13
C ALA A 199 -41.19 68.64 9.12
N LYS A 200 -39.95 69.02 8.75
CA LYS A 200 -39.59 70.44 8.61
C LYS A 200 -40.39 71.16 7.56
N SER A 201 -40.65 70.56 6.42
CA SER A 201 -41.48 71.15 5.33
C SER A 201 -42.95 71.32 5.75
N ILE A 202 -43.52 70.34 6.44
CA ILE A 202 -44.89 70.42 6.98
C ILE A 202 -44.98 71.52 8.02
N PHE A 203 -43.96 71.62 8.96
CA PHE A 203 -43.93 72.68 9.97
C PHE A 203 -43.88 74.04 9.29
N LEU A 204 -42.99 74.27 8.32
CA LEU A 204 -42.87 75.52 7.60
C LEU A 204 -44.16 75.88 6.84
N SER A 205 -44.81 74.92 6.21
CA SER A 205 -46.10 75.08 5.51
C SER A 205 -47.19 75.52 6.49
N ASN A 206 -47.32 74.88 7.65
CA ASN A 206 -48.32 75.21 8.68
C ASN A 206 -48.04 76.56 9.24
N MET A 207 -46.74 76.88 9.62
CA MET A 207 -46.37 78.17 10.05
C MET A 207 -46.69 79.31 9.09
N SER A 208 -46.46 79.08 7.76
CA SER A 208 -46.77 80.03 6.72
C SER A 208 -48.29 80.30 6.66
N HIS A 209 -49.11 79.26 6.85
CA HIS A 209 -50.54 79.38 6.91
C HIS A 209 -51.02 80.16 8.19
N GLU A 210 -50.45 79.80 9.33
CA GLU A 210 -50.80 80.46 10.59
C GLU A 210 -50.35 81.91 10.63
N ILE A 211 -49.26 82.30 10.01
CA ILE A 211 -48.81 83.72 9.89
C ILE A 211 -49.65 84.44 8.83
N ARG A 212 -50.04 83.86 7.74
CA ARG A 212 -50.82 84.52 6.68
C ARG A 212 -52.19 84.89 7.16
N THR A 213 -52.82 84.09 8.01
CA THR A 213 -54.19 84.36 8.50
C THR A 213 -54.31 85.70 9.33
N PRO A 214 -53.46 85.95 10.35
CA PRO A 214 -53.53 87.21 11.05
C PRO A 214 -52.97 88.38 10.23
N LEU A 215 -52.01 88.12 9.29
CA LEU A 215 -51.49 89.21 8.44
C LEU A 215 -52.58 89.71 7.44
N ASN A 216 -53.37 88.76 6.86
CA ASN A 216 -54.50 89.13 6.02
C ASN A 216 -55.62 89.86 6.81
N ALA A 217 -55.81 89.47 8.04
CA ALA A 217 -56.76 90.23 8.94
C ALA A 217 -56.31 91.65 9.22
N LEU A 218 -55.03 91.86 9.43
CA LEU A 218 -54.44 93.20 9.64
C LEU A 218 -54.44 94.06 8.36
N SER A 219 -54.27 93.48 7.17
CA SER A 219 -54.28 94.24 5.93
C SER A 219 -55.69 94.50 5.38
N GLY A 220 -56.73 93.81 5.89
CA GLY A 220 -58.14 94.07 5.54
C GLY A 220 -58.77 95.16 6.38
N PHE A 221 -58.11 95.75 7.31
CA PHE A 221 -58.57 96.95 8.14
C PHE A 221 -57.93 98.24 7.70
N SER A 222 -57.35 98.32 6.54
CA SER A 222 -56.74 99.49 5.94
C SER A 222 -57.59 100.14 4.87
#